data_862810646159bd7c754cec4e30cbba08
#
_entry.id   862810646159bd7c754cec4e30cbba08
#
_cell.length_a   1.000
_cell.length_b   1.000
_cell.length_c   1.000
_cell.angle_alpha   90.00
_cell.angle_beta   90.00
_cell.angle_gamma   90.00
#
_symmetry.space_group_name_H-M   'P 1'
#
loop_
_entity.id
_entity.type
_entity.pdbx_description
1 polymer ?
#
loop_
_entity_poly.entity_id
_entity_poly.type
_entity_poly.pdbx_seq_one_letter_code
_entity_poly.pdbx_strand_id
1 'polypeptide(L)'
;MLRKWEELPAFMQTEEVRPYYEKLSRKWFSLFVKRIFDFAVSSVMLVILSPALLVLAVMIKKDSEGPVFYRQERITQYGRKFRIYKFRTMVINADKIGSLVTVGEDPRITKIGKRLRGCRLDELPQLLNILKGDMSLVGPRPERPFFVEKFREEIPRYMVKHQVRPG
;
A
#
# COMPACT_ATOMS: atom_id res chain seq x y z
N MET A 1 0.42 15.35 -9.38
CA MET A 1 0.48 15.50 -10.85
C MET A 1 1.27 14.35 -11.43
N LEU A 2 1.04 13.99 -12.70
CA LEU A 2 1.91 13.08 -13.42
C LEU A 2 3.26 13.77 -13.72
N ARG A 3 4.34 13.00 -13.65
CA ARG A 3 5.67 13.45 -14.11
C ARG A 3 5.66 13.57 -15.62
N LYS A 4 6.51 14.42 -16.17
CA LYS A 4 6.73 14.46 -17.62
C LYS A 4 7.35 13.15 -18.08
N TRP A 5 7.19 12.82 -19.37
CA TRP A 5 7.71 11.56 -19.93
C TRP A 5 9.22 11.42 -19.70
N GLU A 6 9.96 12.50 -19.92
CA GLU A 6 11.41 12.56 -19.80
C GLU A 6 11.90 12.42 -18.34
N GLU A 7 11.01 12.70 -17.37
CA GLU A 7 11.30 12.60 -15.92
C GLU A 7 10.95 11.21 -15.34
N LEU A 8 10.39 10.33 -16.18
CA LEU A 8 10.08 8.97 -15.74
C LEU A 8 11.36 8.15 -15.60
N PRO A 9 11.39 7.17 -14.69
CA PRO A 9 12.51 6.23 -14.62
C PRO A 9 12.70 5.48 -15.94
N ALA A 10 13.95 5.21 -16.32
CA ALA A 10 14.29 4.57 -17.59
C ALA A 10 13.50 3.27 -17.87
N PHE A 11 13.26 2.46 -16.84
CA PHE A 11 12.47 1.22 -16.97
C PHE A 11 10.98 1.44 -17.30
N MET A 12 10.48 2.68 -17.23
CA MET A 12 9.12 3.06 -17.63
C MET A 12 9.08 3.80 -18.97
N GLN A 13 10.23 4.22 -19.51
CA GLN A 13 10.32 4.92 -20.82
C GLN A 13 10.41 3.91 -21.96
N THR A 14 9.45 2.99 -22.05
CA THR A 14 9.39 1.97 -23.09
C THR A 14 8.22 2.24 -24.03
N GLU A 15 8.34 1.81 -25.30
CA GLU A 15 7.27 1.91 -26.29
C GLU A 15 5.97 1.25 -25.82
N GLU A 16 6.05 0.22 -24.99
CA GLU A 16 4.88 -0.47 -24.45
C GLU A 16 4.13 0.36 -23.38
N VAL A 17 4.85 1.20 -22.63
CA VAL A 17 4.29 2.03 -21.54
C VAL A 17 3.75 3.35 -22.09
N ARG A 18 4.31 3.85 -23.19
CA ARG A 18 4.00 5.15 -23.78
C ARG A 18 2.51 5.38 -24.09
N PRO A 19 1.77 4.48 -24.76
CA PRO A 19 0.35 4.69 -25.05
C PRO A 19 -0.51 4.87 -23.80
N TYR A 20 -0.18 4.16 -22.72
CA TYR A 20 -0.87 4.27 -21.44
C TYR A 20 -0.56 5.60 -20.75
N TYR A 21 0.69 6.05 -20.83
CA TYR A 21 1.10 7.35 -20.30
C TYR A 21 0.39 8.51 -21.03
N GLU A 22 0.35 8.51 -22.36
CA GLU A 22 -0.33 9.53 -23.15
C GLU A 22 -1.84 9.59 -22.83
N LYS A 23 -2.49 8.43 -22.73
CA LYS A 23 -3.90 8.35 -22.33
C LYS A 23 -4.14 8.90 -20.92
N LEU A 24 -3.22 8.64 -19.99
CA LEU A 24 -3.32 9.08 -18.61
C LEU A 24 -3.01 10.57 -18.47
N SER A 25 -2.04 11.09 -19.23
CA SER A 25 -1.65 12.50 -19.22
C SER A 25 -2.78 13.43 -19.68
N ARG A 26 -3.61 12.99 -20.63
CA ARG A 26 -4.81 13.71 -21.07
C ARG A 26 -5.88 13.82 -19.96
N LYS A 27 -5.82 12.97 -18.92
CA LYS A 27 -6.77 12.94 -17.81
C LYS A 27 -6.26 13.65 -16.56
N TRP A 28 -5.32 14.59 -16.70
CA TRP A 28 -4.67 15.27 -15.59
C TRP A 28 -5.65 15.90 -14.59
N PHE A 29 -6.74 16.52 -15.10
CA PHE A 29 -7.77 17.14 -14.25
C PHE A 29 -8.52 16.09 -13.41
N SER A 30 -8.92 14.97 -14.02
CA SER A 30 -9.55 13.87 -13.29
C SER A 30 -8.63 13.28 -12.21
N LEU A 31 -7.33 13.17 -12.49
CA LEU A 31 -6.35 12.71 -11.51
C LEU A 31 -6.15 13.71 -10.36
N PHE A 32 -6.23 15.00 -10.66
CA PHE A 32 -6.16 16.06 -9.66
C PHE A 32 -7.39 16.03 -8.74
N VAL A 33 -8.60 16.00 -9.32
CA VAL A 33 -9.86 15.89 -8.58
C VAL A 33 -9.87 14.61 -7.72
N LYS A 34 -9.44 13.48 -8.30
CA LYS A 34 -9.29 12.23 -7.56
C LYS A 34 -8.37 12.40 -6.35
N ARG A 35 -7.26 13.12 -6.49
CA ARG A 35 -6.33 13.35 -5.38
C ARG A 35 -6.96 14.18 -4.25
N ILE A 36 -7.72 15.21 -4.59
CA ILE A 36 -8.47 16.00 -3.59
C ILE A 36 -9.48 15.10 -2.88
N PHE A 37 -10.21 14.29 -3.61
CA PHE A 37 -11.15 13.33 -3.06
C PHE A 37 -10.47 12.33 -2.11
N ASP A 38 -9.38 11.69 -2.55
CA ASP A 38 -8.59 10.77 -1.74
C ASP A 38 -8.18 11.42 -0.41
N PHE A 39 -7.68 12.66 -0.47
CA PHE A 39 -7.23 13.39 0.71
C PHE A 39 -8.40 13.72 1.65
N ALA A 40 -9.48 14.29 1.12
CA ALA A 40 -10.65 14.70 1.91
C ALA A 40 -11.31 13.50 2.60
N VAL A 41 -11.60 12.44 1.85
CA VAL A 41 -12.22 11.21 2.40
C VAL A 41 -11.32 10.55 3.43
N SER A 42 -10.01 10.42 3.16
CA SER A 42 -9.09 9.81 4.12
C SER A 42 -8.96 10.62 5.40
N SER A 43 -8.98 11.97 5.32
CA SER A 43 -8.95 12.84 6.49
C SER A 43 -10.20 12.66 7.34
N VAL A 44 -11.38 12.71 6.73
CA VAL A 44 -12.66 12.50 7.41
C VAL A 44 -12.72 11.11 8.05
N MET A 45 -12.34 10.07 7.31
CA MET A 45 -12.32 8.70 7.83
C MET A 45 -11.37 8.55 9.02
N LEU A 46 -10.18 9.15 8.98
CA LEU A 46 -9.24 9.10 10.12
C LEU A 46 -9.80 9.77 11.37
N VAL A 47 -10.50 10.90 11.22
CA VAL A 47 -11.14 11.58 12.35
C VAL A 47 -12.26 10.71 12.92
N ILE A 48 -13.18 10.24 12.09
CA ILE A 48 -14.33 9.43 12.53
C ILE A 48 -13.87 8.09 13.16
N LEU A 49 -12.88 7.44 12.55
CA LEU A 49 -12.40 6.14 13.02
C LEU A 49 -11.37 6.25 14.16
N SER A 50 -10.89 7.44 14.49
CA SER A 50 -9.82 7.61 15.49
C SER A 50 -10.11 6.95 16.85
N PRO A 51 -11.33 6.99 17.44
CA PRO A 51 -11.60 6.27 18.67
C PRO A 51 -11.47 4.76 18.52
N ALA A 52 -11.99 4.21 17.41
CA ALA A 52 -11.90 2.78 17.12
C ALA A 52 -10.44 2.35 16.90
N LEU A 53 -9.66 3.15 16.15
CA LEU A 53 -8.24 2.89 15.93
C LEU A 53 -7.45 2.88 17.23
N LEU A 54 -7.78 3.76 18.18
CA LEU A 54 -7.17 3.80 19.51
C LEU A 54 -7.50 2.53 20.31
N VAL A 55 -8.77 2.10 20.33
CA VAL A 55 -9.19 0.86 20.98
C VAL A 55 -8.43 -0.33 20.40
N LEU A 56 -8.37 -0.44 19.08
CA LEU A 56 -7.63 -1.51 18.40
C LEU A 56 -6.13 -1.47 18.77
N ALA A 57 -5.54 -0.29 18.84
CA ALA A 57 -4.14 -0.12 19.23
C ALA A 57 -3.88 -0.66 20.66
N VAL A 58 -4.77 -0.35 21.61
CA VAL A 58 -4.69 -0.86 22.99
C VAL A 58 -4.86 -2.38 23.01
N MET A 59 -5.83 -2.93 22.27
CA MET A 59 -6.05 -4.37 22.17
C MET A 59 -4.82 -5.11 21.63
N ILE A 60 -4.20 -4.61 20.57
CA ILE A 60 -2.98 -5.17 19.99
C ILE A 60 -1.83 -5.15 20.99
N LYS A 61 -1.69 -4.04 21.72
CA LYS A 61 -0.63 -3.88 22.73
C LYS A 61 -0.78 -4.85 23.91
N LYS A 62 -2.03 -5.17 24.29
CA LYS A 62 -2.35 -6.15 25.34
C LYS A 62 -2.22 -7.60 24.88
N ASP A 63 -2.44 -7.88 23.60
CA ASP A 63 -2.43 -9.23 23.03
C ASP A 63 -1.00 -9.80 22.84
N SER A 64 -0.04 -8.92 22.52
CA SER A 64 1.35 -9.33 22.31
C SER A 64 2.33 -8.17 22.52
N GLU A 65 3.55 -8.47 22.92
CA GLU A 65 4.63 -7.49 23.07
C GLU A 65 5.06 -6.89 21.72
N GLY A 66 5.47 -5.60 21.74
CA GLY A 66 6.03 -4.91 20.59
C GLY A 66 5.21 -3.71 20.10
N PRO A 67 5.55 -3.13 18.93
CA PRO A 67 4.88 -1.95 18.39
C PRO A 67 3.48 -2.27 17.88
N VAL A 68 2.56 -1.30 17.99
CA VAL A 68 1.18 -1.42 17.47
C VAL A 68 1.14 -1.51 15.96
N PHE A 69 2.00 -0.73 15.30
CA PHE A 69 2.07 -0.66 13.85
C PHE A 69 3.18 -1.55 13.30
N TYR A 70 2.83 -2.28 12.25
CA TYR A 70 3.75 -2.97 11.38
C TYR A 70 4.00 -2.11 10.13
N ARG A 71 5.24 -2.04 9.69
CA ARG A 71 5.67 -1.30 8.51
C ARG A 71 6.44 -2.20 7.58
N GLN A 72 6.01 -2.28 6.32
CA GLN A 72 6.66 -3.08 5.29
C GLN A 72 6.96 -2.23 4.07
N GLU A 73 8.12 -2.43 3.47
CA GLU A 73 8.50 -1.76 2.24
C GLU A 73 7.67 -2.29 1.06
N ARG A 74 7.14 -1.37 0.29
CA ARG A 74 6.32 -1.58 -0.89
C ARG A 74 6.71 -0.59 -1.99
N ILE A 75 6.27 -0.88 -3.22
CA ILE A 75 6.49 -0.01 -4.36
C ILE A 75 5.23 0.79 -4.65
N THR A 76 5.37 2.11 -4.78
CA THR A 76 4.33 3.04 -5.21
C THR A 76 4.58 3.53 -6.63
N GLN A 77 3.89 4.59 -7.02
CA GLN A 77 3.97 5.22 -8.33
C GLN A 77 5.44 5.50 -8.75
N TYR A 78 5.76 5.23 -10.00
CA TYR A 78 7.09 5.39 -10.61
C TYR A 78 8.19 4.52 -9.98
N GLY A 79 7.84 3.38 -9.39
CA GLY A 79 8.82 2.48 -8.79
C GLY A 79 9.40 2.97 -7.46
N ARG A 80 8.87 4.05 -6.87
CA ARG A 80 9.36 4.60 -5.60
C ARG A 80 9.02 3.67 -4.44
N LYS A 81 9.96 3.44 -3.55
CA LYS A 81 9.75 2.69 -2.31
C LYS A 81 9.03 3.55 -1.27
N PHE A 82 8.11 2.94 -0.54
CA PHE A 82 7.45 3.54 0.62
C PHE A 82 7.18 2.46 1.68
N ARG A 83 6.87 2.88 2.90
CA ARG A 83 6.51 1.97 3.99
C ARG A 83 5.01 2.02 4.24
N ILE A 84 4.33 0.91 3.93
CA ILE A 84 2.90 0.75 4.19
C ILE A 84 2.66 0.63 5.70
N TYR A 85 1.64 1.33 6.22
CA TYR A 85 1.20 1.22 7.60
C TYR A 85 0.12 0.15 7.73
N LYS A 86 0.30 -0.78 8.66
CA LYS A 86 -0.72 -1.76 9.06
C LYS A 86 -0.72 -1.90 10.57
N PHE A 87 -1.83 -2.33 11.14
CA PHE A 87 -1.78 -2.86 12.49
C PHE A 87 -1.00 -4.18 12.52
N ARG A 88 -0.26 -4.39 13.58
CA ARG A 88 0.46 -5.63 13.79
C ARG A 88 -0.53 -6.76 14.08
N THR A 89 -0.46 -7.82 13.30
CA THR A 89 -1.29 -9.01 13.40
C THR A 89 -0.48 -10.29 13.65
N MET A 90 0.84 -10.15 13.73
CA MET A 90 1.78 -11.25 13.95
C MET A 90 2.73 -10.93 15.10
N VAL A 91 3.35 -11.97 15.66
CA VAL A 91 4.42 -11.85 16.66
C VAL A 91 5.62 -11.09 16.14
N ILE A 92 6.46 -10.58 17.03
CA ILE A 92 7.70 -9.88 16.67
C ILE A 92 8.60 -10.85 15.86
N ASN A 93 9.26 -10.29 14.84
CA ASN A 93 10.16 -11.03 13.94
C ASN A 93 9.48 -12.13 13.09
N ALA A 94 8.15 -12.12 12.95
CA ALA A 94 7.44 -13.08 12.10
C ALA A 94 8.00 -13.14 10.66
N ASP A 95 8.51 -12.04 10.13
CA ASP A 95 9.13 -11.98 8.80
C ASP A 95 10.48 -12.77 8.72
N LYS A 96 11.12 -13.03 9.87
CA LYS A 96 12.36 -13.80 9.95
C LYS A 96 12.12 -15.29 10.22
N ILE A 97 10.92 -15.64 10.67
CA ILE A 97 10.55 -16.98 11.11
C ILE A 97 9.61 -17.61 10.09
N GLY A 98 10.09 -18.01 8.91
CA GLY A 98 9.28 -18.74 7.94
C GLY A 98 9.02 -18.03 6.63
N SER A 99 8.01 -18.51 5.89
CA SER A 99 7.70 -18.04 4.52
C SER A 99 7.34 -16.56 4.45
N LEU A 100 7.73 -15.91 3.35
CA LEU A 100 7.33 -14.54 2.99
C LEU A 100 5.83 -14.43 2.70
N VAL A 101 5.18 -15.55 2.43
CA VAL A 101 3.73 -15.64 2.15
C VAL A 101 3.05 -16.36 3.30
N THR A 102 2.00 -15.78 3.84
CA THR A 102 1.16 -16.40 4.86
C THR A 102 0.17 -17.35 4.19
N VAL A 103 0.21 -18.64 4.55
CA VAL A 103 -0.68 -19.67 4.02
C VAL A 103 -1.45 -20.33 5.17
N GLY A 104 -2.78 -20.39 5.05
CA GLY A 104 -3.63 -21.12 5.98
C GLY A 104 -3.55 -20.65 7.43
N GLU A 105 -3.53 -21.57 8.38
CA GLU A 105 -3.38 -21.31 9.81
C GLU A 105 -1.89 -21.10 10.17
N ASP A 106 -1.44 -19.87 10.09
CA ASP A 106 -0.07 -19.50 10.41
C ASP A 106 0.08 -19.25 11.91
N PRO A 107 0.90 -20.03 12.64
CA PRO A 107 1.06 -19.90 14.11
C PRO A 107 1.67 -18.56 14.53
N ARG A 108 2.23 -17.79 13.61
CA ARG A 108 2.78 -16.46 13.89
C ARG A 108 1.68 -15.40 14.07
N ILE A 109 0.42 -15.70 13.70
CA ILE A 109 -0.69 -14.76 13.81
C ILE A 109 -1.20 -14.73 15.26
N THR A 110 -1.30 -13.53 15.84
CA THR A 110 -1.83 -13.35 17.20
C THR A 110 -3.35 -13.56 17.24
N LYS A 111 -3.93 -13.76 18.45
CA LYS A 111 -5.38 -13.96 18.60
C LYS A 111 -6.20 -12.78 18.06
N ILE A 112 -5.80 -11.55 18.39
CA ILE A 112 -6.40 -10.34 17.86
C ILE A 112 -6.09 -10.20 16.38
N GLY A 113 -4.87 -10.54 15.96
CA GLY A 113 -4.45 -10.52 14.56
C GLY A 113 -5.33 -11.35 13.63
N LYS A 114 -5.78 -12.54 14.08
CA LYS A 114 -6.72 -13.40 13.31
C LYS A 114 -8.04 -12.66 13.03
N ARG A 115 -8.59 -11.99 14.05
CA ARG A 115 -9.83 -11.20 13.91
C ARG A 115 -9.64 -10.00 12.99
N LEU A 116 -8.57 -9.22 13.20
CA LEU A 116 -8.29 -8.03 12.39
C LEU A 116 -8.14 -8.36 10.90
N ARG A 117 -7.42 -9.43 10.57
CA ARG A 117 -7.26 -9.91 9.20
C ARG A 117 -8.57 -10.38 8.59
N GLY A 118 -9.42 -11.09 9.36
CA GLY A 118 -10.72 -11.54 8.89
C GLY A 118 -11.63 -10.40 8.43
N CYS A 119 -11.58 -9.25 9.12
CA CYS A 119 -12.35 -8.04 8.79
C CYS A 119 -11.55 -6.98 8.02
N ARG A 120 -10.28 -7.24 7.67
CA ARG A 120 -9.33 -6.28 7.04
C ARG A 120 -9.13 -4.98 7.81
N LEU A 121 -9.42 -4.97 9.10
CA LEU A 121 -9.22 -3.80 9.97
C LEU A 121 -7.73 -3.49 10.19
N ASP A 122 -6.86 -4.46 9.98
CA ASP A 122 -5.41 -4.29 10.02
C ASP A 122 -4.89 -3.32 8.95
N GLU A 123 -5.65 -3.07 7.89
CA GLU A 123 -5.26 -2.19 6.80
C GLU A 123 -5.73 -0.73 6.98
N LEU A 124 -6.60 -0.43 7.97
CA LEU A 124 -7.09 0.94 8.22
C LEU A 124 -5.98 2.00 8.38
N PRO A 125 -4.82 1.71 9.01
CA PRO A 125 -3.74 2.68 9.09
C PRO A 125 -3.16 3.12 7.74
N GLN A 126 -3.48 2.43 6.63
CA GLN A 126 -3.08 2.86 5.28
C GLN A 126 -3.69 4.20 4.87
N LEU A 127 -4.78 4.65 5.52
CA LEU A 127 -5.29 6.01 5.36
C LEU A 127 -4.20 7.07 5.57
N LEU A 128 -3.23 6.83 6.45
CA LEU A 128 -2.05 7.68 6.62
C LEU A 128 -1.14 7.69 5.38
N ASN A 129 -1.01 6.56 4.68
CA ASN A 129 -0.25 6.52 3.43
C ASN A 129 -0.96 7.30 2.31
N ILE A 130 -2.30 7.29 2.30
CA ILE A 130 -3.08 8.06 1.34
C ILE A 130 -2.89 9.55 1.58
N LEU A 131 -2.95 10.02 2.82
CA LEU A 131 -2.67 11.43 3.18
C LEU A 131 -1.26 11.85 2.78
N LYS A 132 -0.26 11.00 3.03
CA LYS A 132 1.14 11.25 2.63
C LYS A 132 1.35 11.26 1.11
N GLY A 133 0.39 10.75 0.33
CA GLY A 133 0.49 10.68 -1.13
C GLY A 133 1.22 9.44 -1.65
N ASP A 134 1.47 8.47 -0.80
CA ASP A 134 2.06 7.19 -1.21
C ASP A 134 1.03 6.26 -1.86
N MET A 135 -0.24 6.40 -1.44
CA MET A 135 -1.37 5.58 -1.88
C MET A 135 -2.57 6.42 -2.30
N SER A 136 -3.57 5.77 -2.84
CA SER A 136 -4.91 6.25 -3.19
C SER A 136 -5.95 5.34 -2.54
N LEU A 137 -7.20 5.78 -2.40
CA LEU A 137 -8.30 4.92 -1.92
C LEU A 137 -8.57 3.75 -2.86
N VAL A 138 -8.44 4.00 -4.15
CA VAL A 138 -8.63 2.99 -5.20
C VAL A 138 -7.41 3.00 -6.12
N GLY A 139 -6.76 1.87 -6.23
CA GLY A 139 -5.57 1.70 -7.06
C GLY A 139 -5.12 0.23 -7.13
N PRO A 140 -4.12 -0.08 -7.95
CA PRO A 140 -3.51 -1.40 -8.00
C PRO A 140 -2.84 -1.74 -6.66
N ARG A 141 -2.87 -3.02 -6.26
CA ARG A 141 -2.24 -3.46 -5.01
C ARG A 141 -0.72 -3.20 -5.02
N PRO A 142 -0.17 -2.56 -3.96
CA PRO A 142 1.27 -2.34 -3.85
C PRO A 142 1.99 -3.66 -3.52
N GLU A 143 3.00 -4.01 -4.32
CA GLU A 143 3.79 -5.22 -4.12
C GLU A 143 5.12 -4.93 -3.40
N ARG A 144 5.74 -5.98 -2.84
CA ARG A 144 7.10 -5.91 -2.28
C ARG A 144 8.11 -5.73 -3.41
N PRO A 145 9.25 -5.04 -3.17
CA PRO A 145 10.29 -4.84 -4.19
C PRO A 145 10.70 -6.14 -4.88
N PHE A 146 10.95 -7.19 -4.12
CA PHE A 146 11.32 -8.52 -4.63
C PHE A 146 10.32 -9.05 -5.69
N PHE A 147 9.01 -8.95 -5.42
CA PHE A 147 7.99 -9.40 -6.37
C PHE A 147 7.88 -8.48 -7.58
N VAL A 148 8.09 -7.16 -7.40
CA VAL A 148 8.07 -6.22 -8.52
C VAL A 148 9.21 -6.51 -9.49
N GLU A 149 10.42 -6.79 -9.00
CA GLU A 149 11.57 -7.16 -9.82
C GLU A 149 11.29 -8.45 -10.60
N LYS A 150 10.85 -9.50 -9.91
CA LYS A 150 10.49 -10.79 -10.53
C LYS A 150 9.40 -10.62 -11.60
N PHE A 151 8.28 -9.96 -11.27
CA PHE A 151 7.16 -9.80 -12.21
C PHE A 151 7.50 -8.88 -13.38
N ARG A 152 8.41 -7.93 -13.20
CA ARG A 152 8.89 -7.09 -14.30
C ARG A 152 9.61 -7.90 -15.38
N GLU A 153 10.34 -8.96 -14.98
CA GLU A 153 11.04 -9.86 -15.90
C GLU A 153 10.09 -10.85 -16.57
N GLU A 154 9.11 -11.37 -15.82
CA GLU A 154 8.23 -12.45 -16.26
C GLU A 154 6.98 -11.94 -17.01
N ILE A 155 6.47 -10.76 -16.68
CA ILE A 155 5.18 -10.26 -17.17
C ILE A 155 5.39 -9.04 -18.07
N PRO A 156 5.10 -9.14 -19.38
CA PRO A 156 5.11 -7.99 -20.27
C PRO A 156 4.19 -6.88 -19.75
N ARG A 157 4.63 -5.63 -19.85
CA ARG A 157 3.86 -4.44 -19.44
C ARG A 157 3.53 -4.35 -17.94
N TYR A 158 4.13 -5.18 -17.08
CA TYR A 158 3.88 -5.16 -15.64
C TYR A 158 4.02 -3.75 -15.03
N MET A 159 4.98 -2.97 -15.52
CA MET A 159 5.27 -1.63 -15.02
C MET A 159 4.21 -0.58 -15.35
N VAL A 160 3.26 -0.86 -16.24
CA VAL A 160 2.14 0.04 -16.56
C VAL A 160 1.34 0.40 -15.32
N LYS A 161 1.11 -0.54 -14.41
CA LYS A 161 0.36 -0.30 -13.16
C LYS A 161 1.03 0.72 -12.24
N HIS A 162 2.34 0.91 -12.36
CA HIS A 162 3.10 1.86 -11.54
C HIS A 162 3.06 3.31 -12.08
N GLN A 163 2.28 3.58 -13.13
CA GLN A 163 1.99 4.95 -13.56
C GLN A 163 1.00 5.66 -12.64
N VAL A 164 0.24 4.92 -11.84
CA VAL A 164 -0.71 5.44 -10.86
C VAL A 164 -0.32 5.04 -9.43
N ARG A 165 -0.89 5.72 -8.44
CA ARG A 165 -0.71 5.34 -7.04
C ARG A 165 -1.43 4.03 -6.75
N PRO A 166 -0.85 3.14 -5.92
CA PRO A 166 -1.52 1.95 -5.42
C PRO A 166 -2.66 2.29 -4.46
N GLY A 167 -3.60 1.33 -4.28
CA GLY A 167 -4.71 1.42 -3.34
C GLY A 167 -4.99 0.13 -2.61
#